data_480a5640fed2235ece3136c53a453ac5
#
_entry.id   480a5640fed2235ece3136c53a453ac5
#
_cell.length_a   1.000
_cell.length_b   1.000
_cell.length_c   1.000
_cell.angle_alpha   90.00
_cell.angle_beta   90.00
_cell.angle_gamma   90.00
#
_symmetry.space_group_name_H-M   'P 1'
#
loop_
_entity.id
_entity.type
_entity.pdbx_description
1 polymer ?
#
loop_
_entity_poly.entity_id
_entity_poly.type
_entity_poly.pdbx_seq_one_letter_code
_entity_poly.pdbx_strand_id
1 'polypeptide(L)'
;MITIRLLVILLAGSGAAASLACDYPPLVAIPDGQTSTVSELITAQSGVRIYIAGMESYLECVSEELDAAGDNATTEYKAILFSRHNAAVAEMEAVAASFNEQVQTYRAANPDPEPTSTDTGN
;
A
#
# COMPACT_ATOMS: atom_id res chain seq x y z
N MET A 1 17.55 -46.77 51.17
CA MET A 1 17.26 -45.33 51.17
C MET A 1 17.63 -44.78 49.81
N ILE A 2 16.63 -44.61 48.97
CA ILE A 2 16.79 -44.15 47.57
C ILE A 2 16.49 -42.65 47.57
N THR A 3 17.53 -41.82 47.38
CA THR A 3 17.41 -40.36 47.27
C THR A 3 17.10 -40.00 45.83
N ILE A 4 15.85 -39.65 45.57
CA ILE A 4 15.37 -39.12 44.29
C ILE A 4 15.86 -37.66 44.18
N ARG A 5 16.83 -37.39 43.30
CA ARG A 5 17.23 -36.02 42.93
C ARG A 5 16.26 -35.51 41.88
N LEU A 6 15.41 -34.56 42.26
CA LEU A 6 14.58 -33.79 41.36
C LEU A 6 15.48 -32.88 40.50
N LEU A 7 15.58 -33.20 39.22
CA LEU A 7 16.22 -32.33 38.23
C LEU A 7 15.19 -31.30 37.73
N VAL A 8 15.31 -30.07 38.21
CA VAL A 8 14.51 -28.96 37.72
C VAL A 8 15.12 -28.45 36.43
N ILE A 9 14.47 -28.78 35.29
CA ILE A 9 14.87 -28.25 33.99
C ILE A 9 14.18 -26.88 33.85
N LEU A 10 14.97 -25.78 33.99
CA LEU A 10 14.57 -24.46 33.57
C LEU A 10 14.50 -24.43 32.04
N LEU A 11 13.29 -24.46 31.47
CA LEU A 11 13.10 -24.09 30.09
C LEU A 11 13.22 -22.56 30.00
N ALA A 12 14.39 -22.10 29.57
CA ALA A 12 14.61 -20.75 29.10
C ALA A 12 13.78 -20.58 27.80
N GLY A 13 12.60 -20.00 27.93
CA GLY A 13 11.80 -19.59 26.79
C GLY A 13 12.53 -18.50 26.01
N SER A 14 13.20 -18.89 24.92
CA SER A 14 13.68 -17.94 23.92
C SER A 14 12.44 -17.28 23.28
N GLY A 15 12.08 -16.10 23.78
CA GLY A 15 11.13 -15.23 23.08
C GLY A 15 11.71 -14.90 21.72
N ALA A 16 11.29 -15.61 20.69
CA ALA A 16 11.46 -15.18 19.32
C ALA A 16 10.73 -13.82 19.24
N ALA A 17 11.49 -12.72 19.20
CA ALA A 17 10.96 -11.44 18.75
C ALA A 17 10.41 -11.73 17.36
N ALA A 18 9.07 -11.78 17.23
CA ALA A 18 8.42 -11.79 15.94
C ALA A 18 8.87 -10.50 15.25
N SER A 19 9.79 -10.64 14.30
CA SER A 19 10.09 -9.59 13.35
C SER A 19 8.74 -9.32 12.66
N LEU A 20 8.12 -8.20 12.98
CA LEU A 20 6.92 -7.71 12.31
C LEU A 20 7.36 -7.39 10.88
N ALA A 21 7.26 -8.36 9.99
CA ALA A 21 7.39 -8.10 8.57
C ALA A 21 6.25 -7.16 8.20
N CYS A 22 6.58 -5.94 7.77
CA CYS A 22 5.57 -4.98 7.32
C CYS A 22 4.83 -5.56 6.12
N ASP A 23 3.50 -5.68 6.24
CA ASP A 23 2.66 -6.24 5.18
C ASP A 23 2.56 -5.26 4.02
N TYR A 24 3.02 -5.68 2.85
CA TYR A 24 2.89 -4.91 1.62
C TYR A 24 1.53 -5.21 0.99
N PRO A 25 0.69 -4.19 0.68
CA PRO A 25 -0.63 -4.43 0.13
C PRO A 25 -0.55 -5.02 -1.29
N PRO A 26 -1.52 -5.86 -1.68
CA PRO A 26 -1.58 -6.38 -3.04
C PRO A 26 -1.86 -5.26 -4.04
N LEU A 27 -1.27 -5.36 -5.23
CA LEU A 27 -1.49 -4.41 -6.32
C LEU A 27 -2.99 -4.32 -6.67
N VAL A 28 -3.45 -3.09 -6.89
CA VAL A 28 -4.80 -2.83 -7.38
C VAL A 28 -4.85 -2.92 -8.90
N ALA A 29 -5.91 -3.54 -9.42
CA ALA A 29 -6.17 -3.55 -10.85
C ALA A 29 -6.79 -2.22 -11.29
N ILE A 30 -6.20 -1.59 -12.30
CA ILE A 30 -6.71 -0.35 -12.92
C ILE A 30 -7.28 -0.73 -14.29
N PRO A 31 -8.59 -0.51 -14.52
CA PRO A 31 -9.23 -0.86 -15.78
C PRO A 31 -8.86 0.12 -16.91
N ASP A 32 -8.96 -0.32 -18.15
CA ASP A 32 -8.74 0.52 -19.33
C ASP A 32 -9.91 1.50 -19.51
N GLY A 33 -9.61 2.80 -19.47
CA GLY A 33 -10.62 3.87 -19.58
C GLY A 33 -11.35 3.89 -20.92
N GLN A 34 -10.79 3.35 -22.00
CA GLN A 34 -11.47 3.30 -23.30
C GLN A 34 -12.64 2.32 -23.33
N THR A 35 -12.54 1.23 -22.59
CA THR A 35 -13.50 0.13 -22.62
C THR A 35 -14.31 -0.03 -21.35
N SER A 36 -13.96 0.70 -20.29
CA SER A 36 -14.61 0.62 -18.97
C SER A 36 -15.94 1.35 -18.93
N THR A 37 -16.79 0.89 -18.02
CA THR A 37 -18.00 1.61 -17.60
C THR A 37 -17.68 2.55 -16.42
N VAL A 38 -18.59 3.52 -16.17
CA VAL A 38 -18.51 4.40 -14.98
C VAL A 38 -18.45 3.57 -13.69
N SER A 39 -19.25 2.51 -13.61
CA SER A 39 -19.31 1.64 -12.43
C SER A 39 -17.97 0.94 -12.16
N GLU A 40 -17.28 0.49 -13.20
CA GLU A 40 -15.95 -0.12 -13.07
C GLU A 40 -14.90 0.90 -12.62
N LEU A 41 -14.95 2.13 -13.13
CA LEU A 41 -14.06 3.20 -12.68
C LEU A 41 -14.31 3.61 -11.22
N ILE A 42 -15.57 3.64 -10.77
CA ILE A 42 -15.91 3.91 -9.36
C ILE A 42 -15.38 2.78 -8.46
N THR A 43 -15.53 1.52 -8.90
CA THR A 43 -14.99 0.37 -8.18
C THR A 43 -13.47 0.44 -8.11
N ALA A 44 -12.80 0.75 -9.22
CA ALA A 44 -11.34 0.93 -9.28
C ALA A 44 -10.88 2.08 -8.38
N GLN A 45 -11.60 3.20 -8.33
CA GLN A 45 -11.30 4.32 -7.42
C GLN A 45 -11.32 3.87 -5.96
N SER A 46 -12.29 3.06 -5.58
CA SER A 46 -12.37 2.51 -4.23
C SER A 46 -11.19 1.57 -3.94
N GLY A 47 -10.81 0.73 -4.92
CA GLY A 47 -9.62 -0.12 -4.84
C GLY A 47 -8.33 0.67 -4.67
N VAL A 48 -8.15 1.75 -5.45
CA VAL A 48 -6.98 2.64 -5.34
C VAL A 48 -6.92 3.29 -3.95
N ARG A 49 -8.04 3.75 -3.39
CA ARG A 49 -8.06 4.32 -2.04
C ARG A 49 -7.64 3.30 -0.96
N ILE A 50 -8.15 2.07 -1.06
CA ILE A 50 -7.79 0.98 -0.13
C ILE A 50 -6.30 0.66 -0.26
N TYR A 51 -5.78 0.59 -1.50
CA TYR A 51 -4.37 0.35 -1.77
C TYR A 51 -3.49 1.45 -1.16
N ILE A 52 -3.81 2.72 -1.37
CA ILE A 52 -3.08 3.87 -0.81
C ILE A 52 -3.07 3.80 0.72
N ALA A 53 -4.22 3.55 1.36
CA ALA A 53 -4.29 3.40 2.82
C ALA A 53 -3.43 2.22 3.33
N GLY A 54 -3.41 1.10 2.60
CA GLY A 54 -2.53 -0.03 2.92
C GLY A 54 -1.04 0.32 2.80
N MET A 55 -0.67 1.09 1.78
CA MET A 55 0.70 1.57 1.60
C MET A 55 1.13 2.57 2.67
N GLU A 56 0.23 3.46 3.12
CA GLU A 56 0.49 4.36 4.25
C GLU A 56 0.78 3.56 5.52
N SER A 57 -0.01 2.52 5.81
CA SER A 57 0.24 1.62 6.94
C SER A 57 1.57 0.86 6.80
N TYR A 58 1.94 0.45 5.59
CA TYR A 58 3.24 -0.16 5.30
C TYR A 58 4.39 0.82 5.57
N LEU A 59 4.27 2.07 5.12
CA LEU A 59 5.27 3.12 5.34
C LEU A 59 5.46 3.44 6.82
N GLU A 60 4.36 3.49 7.59
CA GLU A 60 4.40 3.68 9.04
C GLU A 60 5.16 2.52 9.71
N CYS A 61 4.84 1.27 9.36
CA CYS A 61 5.54 0.09 9.86
C CYS A 61 7.04 0.12 9.53
N VAL A 62 7.43 0.49 8.29
CA VAL A 62 8.85 0.61 7.90
C VAL A 62 9.56 1.71 8.71
N SER A 63 8.87 2.81 9.00
CA SER A 63 9.38 3.90 9.83
C SER A 63 9.59 3.45 11.28
N GLU A 64 8.62 2.73 11.85
CA GLU A 64 8.73 2.14 13.19
C GLU A 64 9.89 1.12 13.29
N GLU A 65 10.08 0.31 12.23
CA GLU A 65 11.20 -0.63 12.14
C GLU A 65 12.56 0.11 12.15
N LEU A 66 12.64 1.24 11.44
CA LEU A 66 13.83 2.10 11.43
C LEU A 66 14.10 2.71 12.81
N ASP A 67 13.07 3.23 13.48
CA ASP A 67 13.18 3.81 14.81
C ASP A 67 13.58 2.78 15.86
N ALA A 68 13.00 1.58 15.79
CA ALA A 68 13.32 0.46 16.68
C ALA A 68 14.76 -0.06 16.49
N ALA A 69 15.31 0.03 15.28
CA ALA A 69 16.69 -0.35 14.98
C ALA A 69 17.70 0.56 15.69
N GLY A 70 17.38 1.84 15.87
CA GLY A 70 18.15 2.82 16.62
C GLY A 70 19.55 3.10 16.02
N ASP A 71 20.40 3.72 16.85
CA ASP A 71 21.75 4.15 16.43
C ASP A 71 22.70 2.98 16.16
N ASN A 72 22.45 1.83 16.77
CA ASN A 72 23.28 0.63 16.63
C ASN A 72 23.02 -0.17 15.34
N ALA A 73 21.99 0.18 14.56
CA ALA A 73 21.73 -0.46 13.29
C ALA A 73 22.85 -0.16 12.27
N THR A 74 23.20 -1.16 11.46
CA THR A 74 24.21 -0.99 10.42
C THR A 74 23.74 -0.01 9.34
N THR A 75 24.69 0.63 8.66
CA THR A 75 24.40 1.54 7.55
C THR A 75 23.63 0.83 6.43
N GLU A 76 24.00 -0.41 6.16
CA GLU A 76 23.35 -1.26 5.14
C GLU A 76 21.89 -1.55 5.48
N TYR A 77 21.60 -1.85 6.75
CA TYR A 77 20.23 -2.12 7.19
C TYR A 77 19.36 -0.85 7.07
N LYS A 78 19.87 0.29 7.53
CA LYS A 78 19.18 1.58 7.35
C LYS A 78 18.94 1.91 5.87
N ALA A 79 19.93 1.65 5.00
CA ALA A 79 19.79 1.88 3.55
C ALA A 79 18.71 1.00 2.93
N ILE A 80 18.55 -0.25 3.37
CA ILE A 80 17.45 -1.14 2.93
C ILE A 80 16.08 -0.55 3.32
N LEU A 81 15.91 -0.09 4.56
CA LEU A 81 14.65 0.49 5.03
C LEU A 81 14.30 1.78 4.28
N PHE A 82 15.26 2.65 4.04
CA PHE A 82 15.07 3.84 3.21
C PHE A 82 14.71 3.50 1.76
N SER A 83 15.34 2.47 1.20
CA SER A 83 15.01 2.00 -0.16
C SER A 83 13.58 1.46 -0.25
N ARG A 84 13.14 0.68 0.76
CA ARG A 84 11.77 0.18 0.85
C ARG A 84 10.75 1.31 0.95
N HIS A 85 11.02 2.31 1.80
CA HIS A 85 10.18 3.50 1.95
C HIS A 85 10.06 4.26 0.61
N ASN A 86 11.16 4.58 -0.02
CA ASN A 86 11.17 5.35 -1.27
C ASN A 86 10.48 4.60 -2.42
N ALA A 87 10.67 3.28 -2.50
CA ALA A 87 9.99 2.45 -3.49
C ALA A 87 8.47 2.43 -3.29
N ALA A 88 8.01 2.35 -2.04
CA ALA A 88 6.58 2.39 -1.71
C ALA A 88 5.94 3.74 -2.08
N VAL A 89 6.61 4.86 -1.78
CA VAL A 89 6.13 6.19 -2.16
C VAL A 89 6.03 6.32 -3.68
N ALA A 90 7.07 5.91 -4.43
CA ALA A 90 7.07 5.97 -5.89
C ALA A 90 5.94 5.11 -6.49
N GLU A 91 5.65 3.95 -5.90
CA GLU A 91 4.58 3.08 -6.38
C GLU A 91 3.19 3.66 -6.11
N MET A 92 2.96 4.27 -4.94
CA MET A 92 1.71 4.99 -4.65
C MET A 92 1.44 6.09 -5.69
N GLU A 93 2.46 6.88 -6.00
CA GLU A 93 2.38 7.93 -7.02
C GLU A 93 2.08 7.38 -8.41
N ALA A 94 2.72 6.27 -8.79
CA ALA A 94 2.52 5.61 -10.08
C ALA A 94 1.10 5.05 -10.21
N VAL A 95 0.57 4.41 -9.16
CA VAL A 95 -0.80 3.88 -9.14
C VAL A 95 -1.83 5.01 -9.25
N ALA A 96 -1.65 6.09 -8.49
CA ALA A 96 -2.54 7.25 -8.55
C ALA A 96 -2.51 7.92 -9.93
N ALA A 97 -1.33 8.10 -10.52
CA ALA A 97 -1.17 8.67 -11.84
C ALA A 97 -1.81 7.80 -12.93
N SER A 98 -1.59 6.48 -12.87
CA SER A 98 -2.20 5.53 -13.81
C SER A 98 -3.73 5.54 -13.74
N PHE A 99 -4.32 5.58 -12.54
CA PHE A 99 -5.77 5.68 -12.40
C PHE A 99 -6.30 6.99 -12.99
N ASN A 100 -5.65 8.12 -12.70
CA ASN A 100 -6.05 9.42 -13.25
C ASN A 100 -5.98 9.46 -14.78
N GLU A 101 -4.97 8.83 -15.38
CA GLU A 101 -4.85 8.69 -16.83
C GLU A 101 -6.05 7.91 -17.41
N GLN A 102 -6.44 6.80 -16.79
CA GLN A 102 -7.59 6.02 -17.25
C GLN A 102 -8.92 6.78 -17.11
N VAL A 103 -9.08 7.58 -16.07
CA VAL A 103 -10.24 8.48 -15.92
C VAL A 103 -10.29 9.53 -17.04
N GLN A 104 -9.15 10.11 -17.41
CA GLN A 104 -9.08 11.06 -18.52
C GLN A 104 -9.37 10.38 -19.87
N THR A 105 -8.83 9.17 -20.07
CA THR A 105 -9.10 8.37 -21.27
C THR A 105 -10.57 8.04 -21.39
N TYR A 106 -11.25 7.68 -20.29
CA TYR A 106 -12.68 7.45 -20.26
C TYR A 106 -13.47 8.71 -20.67
N ARG A 107 -13.12 9.86 -20.09
CA ARG A 107 -13.80 11.14 -20.40
C ARG A 107 -13.63 11.54 -21.88
N ALA A 108 -12.47 11.31 -22.44
CA ALA A 108 -12.19 11.58 -23.85
C ALA A 108 -13.01 10.66 -24.78
N ALA A 109 -13.22 9.39 -24.38
CA ALA A 109 -14.03 8.44 -25.12
C ALA A 109 -15.56 8.65 -24.94
N ASN A 110 -15.97 9.30 -23.85
CA ASN A 110 -17.37 9.55 -23.48
C ASN A 110 -17.58 11.05 -23.18
N PRO A 111 -17.47 11.92 -24.18
CA PRO A 111 -17.68 13.35 -23.97
C PRO A 111 -19.12 13.62 -23.53
N ASP A 112 -19.29 14.55 -22.57
CA ASP A 112 -20.60 15.03 -22.19
C ASP A 112 -21.33 15.56 -23.43
N PRO A 113 -22.65 15.30 -23.59
CA PRO A 113 -23.41 15.88 -24.69
C PRO A 113 -23.32 17.40 -24.57
N GLU A 114 -22.93 18.07 -25.66
CA GLU A 114 -22.92 19.54 -25.70
C GLU A 114 -24.30 20.08 -25.27
N PRO A 115 -24.34 21.08 -24.37
CA PRO A 115 -25.61 21.72 -24.05
C PRO A 115 -26.21 22.21 -25.36
N THR A 116 -27.30 21.59 -25.76
CA THR A 116 -28.11 22.12 -26.88
C THR A 116 -28.50 23.53 -26.53
N SER A 117 -27.81 24.49 -27.14
CA SER A 117 -28.27 25.89 -27.12
C SER A 117 -29.69 25.89 -27.69
N THR A 118 -30.69 25.92 -26.81
CA THR A 118 -32.05 26.28 -27.17
C THR A 118 -31.95 27.74 -27.59
N ASP A 119 -31.72 27.92 -28.89
CA ASP A 119 -32.00 29.19 -29.55
C ASP A 119 -33.49 29.52 -29.32
N THR A 120 -33.73 30.33 -28.30
CA THR A 120 -35.03 30.96 -28.13
C THR A 120 -35.06 32.13 -29.09
N GLY A 121 -35.31 31.79 -30.36
CA GLY A 121 -35.69 32.78 -31.33
C GLY A 121 -37.05 33.40 -30.94
N ASN A 122 -37.04 34.67 -30.66
CA ASN A 122 -38.04 35.63 -31.06
C ASN A 122 -37.58 37.04 -30.79
#